data_8f206d6e33558d63007fc19e71ae969e
#
_entry.id   8f206d6e33558d63007fc19e71ae969e
#
_cell.length_a   1.000
_cell.length_b   1.000
_cell.length_c   1.000
_cell.angle_alpha   90.00
_cell.angle_beta   90.00
_cell.angle_gamma   90.00
#
_symmetry.space_group_name_H-M   'P 1'
#
loop_
_entity.id
_entity.type
_entity.pdbx_description
1 polymer ?
#
loop_
_entity_poly.entity_id
_entity_poly.type
_entity_poly.pdbx_seq_one_letter_code
_entity_poly.pdbx_strand_id
1 'polypeptide(L)'
;GDHRDLHSFPTRRSSDLSGGAPEGVLAAAALRCTGGQIQGRLTFRNDTERSRARKWGIKDLDRKYSTEEMASGDVIFAATGVTDGTFLRGVHSTLDGKGYTTDTVVMRSASKTVRSIKTVHNREIKTD
;
A
#
# COMPACT_ATOMS: atom_id res chain seq x y z
N GLY A 1 2.33 5.33 11.19
CA GLY A 1 1.99 6.27 10.16
C GLY A 1 0.50 6.44 9.99
N ASP A 2 0.15 7.54 9.47
CA ASP A 2 -1.23 7.87 9.22
C ASP A 2 -1.60 7.45 7.80
N HIS A 3 -2.58 6.55 7.67
CA HIS A 3 -2.99 6.01 6.38
C HIS A 3 -4.10 6.82 5.71
N ARG A 4 -4.54 7.92 6.31
CA ARG A 4 -5.65 8.70 5.78
C ARG A 4 -5.39 9.23 4.38
N ASP A 5 -4.14 9.49 4.04
CA ASP A 5 -3.80 10.06 2.74
C ASP A 5 -3.96 9.06 1.59
N LEU A 6 -3.97 7.76 1.88
CA LEU A 6 -4.26 6.74 0.87
C LEU A 6 -5.71 6.78 0.38
N HIS A 7 -6.60 7.39 1.14
CA HIS A 7 -8.02 7.49 0.80
C HIS A 7 -8.34 8.68 -0.08
N SER A 8 -7.38 9.56 -0.28
CA SER A 8 -7.62 10.86 -0.88
C SER A 8 -7.22 10.90 -2.35
N PHE A 9 -7.23 9.79 -3.05
CA PHE A 9 -6.88 9.71 -4.47
C PHE A 9 -7.95 10.33 -5.37
N PRO A 10 -7.56 11.03 -6.42
CA PRO A 10 -6.32 11.75 -6.65
C PRO A 10 -6.40 13.12 -5.99
N THR A 11 -5.57 13.40 -5.02
CA THR A 11 -5.59 14.69 -4.35
C THR A 11 -4.27 15.42 -4.48
N ARG A 12 -4.34 16.74 -4.36
CA ARG A 12 -3.16 17.61 -4.32
C ARG A 12 -2.74 17.89 -2.88
N ARG A 13 -3.20 17.08 -1.93
CA ARG A 13 -2.81 17.28 -0.53
C ARG A 13 -1.34 17.00 -0.37
N SER A 14 -0.70 17.87 0.38
CA SER A 14 0.64 17.65 0.88
C SER A 14 0.57 17.26 2.34
N SER A 15 1.21 16.17 2.71
CA SER A 15 1.33 15.78 4.10
C SER A 15 2.67 15.11 4.34
N ASP A 16 3.21 15.32 5.52
CA ASP A 16 4.45 14.70 5.95
C ASP A 16 4.12 13.50 6.83
N LEU A 17 4.55 12.33 6.39
CA LEU A 17 4.34 11.08 7.10
C LEU A 17 5.68 10.41 7.34
N SER A 18 5.82 9.80 8.49
CA SER A 18 6.96 8.96 8.82
C SER A 18 6.46 7.57 9.14
N GLY A 19 7.06 6.57 8.51
CA GLY A 19 6.66 5.18 8.69
C GLY A 19 7.77 4.24 8.24
N GLY A 20 7.48 2.97 8.20
CA GLY A 20 8.42 1.98 7.69
C GLY A 20 8.64 2.11 6.18
N ALA A 21 9.83 1.76 5.72
CA ALA A 21 10.15 1.79 4.29
C ALA A 21 9.19 0.94 3.45
N PRO A 22 8.78 -0.27 3.88
CA PRO A 22 7.81 -1.06 3.13
C PRO A 22 6.48 -0.35 2.90
N GLU A 23 5.99 0.39 3.90
CA GLU A 23 4.73 1.13 3.78
C GLU A 23 4.85 2.26 2.76
N GLY A 24 6.01 2.94 2.72
CA GLY A 24 6.29 3.97 1.72
C GLY A 24 6.30 3.41 0.31
N VAL A 25 6.88 2.25 0.10
CA VAL A 25 6.89 1.57 -1.19
C VAL A 25 5.48 1.15 -1.61
N LEU A 26 4.68 0.63 -0.68
CA LEU A 26 3.29 0.26 -0.95
C LEU A 26 2.45 1.47 -1.33
N ALA A 27 2.63 2.59 -0.64
CA ALA A 27 1.95 3.83 -0.98
C ALA A 27 2.36 4.32 -2.38
N ALA A 28 3.65 4.27 -2.70
CA ALA A 28 4.15 4.63 -4.03
C ALA A 28 3.57 3.73 -5.11
N ALA A 29 3.46 2.43 -4.86
CA ALA A 29 2.87 1.47 -5.79
C ALA A 29 1.41 1.83 -6.09
N ALA A 30 0.61 2.10 -5.08
CA ALA A 30 -0.78 2.50 -5.25
C ALA A 30 -0.89 3.82 -6.02
N LEU A 31 -0.05 4.80 -5.69
CA LEU A 31 -0.03 6.10 -6.37
C LEU A 31 0.40 5.99 -7.83
N ARG A 32 1.34 5.09 -8.15
CA ARG A 32 1.69 4.80 -9.55
C ARG A 32 0.49 4.34 -10.37
N CYS A 33 -0.38 3.57 -9.76
CA CYS A 33 -1.58 3.06 -10.45
C CYS A 33 -2.66 4.12 -10.62
N THR A 34 -2.73 5.11 -9.74
CA THR A 34 -3.79 6.12 -9.71
C THR A 34 -3.37 7.49 -10.23
N GLY A 35 -2.08 7.67 -10.54
CA GLY A 35 -1.56 8.94 -11.06
C GLY A 35 -1.14 9.94 -10.00
N GLY A 36 -1.14 9.57 -8.72
CA GLY A 36 -0.66 10.41 -7.64
C GLY A 36 0.86 10.45 -7.55
N GLN A 37 1.37 11.24 -6.64
CA GLN A 37 2.80 11.39 -6.42
C GLN A 37 3.14 11.36 -4.94
N ILE A 38 4.28 10.78 -4.63
CA ILE A 38 4.87 10.76 -3.30
C ILE A 38 6.39 10.93 -3.43
N GLN A 39 6.98 11.54 -2.44
CA GLN A 39 8.43 11.56 -2.30
C GLN A 39 8.81 10.97 -0.94
N GLY A 40 9.85 10.19 -0.91
CA GLY A 40 10.33 9.56 0.31
C GLY A 40 11.80 9.80 0.55
N ARG A 41 12.17 9.87 1.80
CA ARG A 41 13.55 9.95 2.25
C ARG A 41 13.73 8.94 3.37
N LEU A 42 14.85 8.21 3.32
CA LEU A 42 15.20 7.30 4.40
C LEU A 42 15.54 8.10 5.66
N THR A 43 15.06 7.65 6.80
CA THR A 43 15.44 8.20 8.09
C THR A 43 16.18 7.13 8.88
N PHE A 44 17.17 7.56 9.62
CA PHE A 44 18.03 6.67 10.39
C PHE A 44 18.00 7.08 11.86
N ARG A 45 17.80 6.12 12.73
CA ARG A 45 17.73 6.37 14.18
C ARG A 45 19.08 6.51 14.83
N ASN A 46 20.13 5.94 14.20
CA ASN A 46 21.49 5.93 14.75
C ASN A 46 22.53 5.67 13.66
N ASP A 47 23.79 5.77 14.01
CA ASP A 47 24.91 5.57 13.09
C ASP A 47 25.03 4.11 12.62
N THR A 48 24.58 3.16 13.41
CA THR A 48 24.58 1.74 13.03
C THR A 48 23.68 1.51 11.83
N GLU A 49 22.49 2.10 11.82
CA GLU A 49 21.59 2.01 10.68
C GLU A 49 22.16 2.68 9.44
N ARG A 50 22.82 3.84 9.60
CA ARG A 50 23.48 4.54 8.50
C ARG A 50 24.61 3.72 7.91
N SER A 51 25.44 3.11 8.75
CA SER A 51 26.53 2.25 8.31
C SER A 51 26.01 1.03 7.55
N ARG A 52 24.90 0.45 8.01
CA ARG A 52 24.25 -0.67 7.35
C ARG A 52 23.75 -0.28 5.96
N ALA A 53 23.13 0.89 5.84
CA ALA A 53 22.66 1.40 4.56
C ALA A 53 23.82 1.60 3.57
N ARG A 54 24.95 2.13 4.04
CA ARG A 54 26.16 2.29 3.21
C ARG A 54 26.70 0.94 2.74
N LYS A 55 26.70 -0.07 3.60
CA LYS A 55 27.13 -1.43 3.23
C LYS A 55 26.25 -2.03 2.15
N TRP A 56 24.96 -1.66 2.11
CA TRP A 56 24.03 -2.13 1.08
C TRP A 56 24.13 -1.33 -0.23
N GLY A 57 25.06 -0.38 -0.32
CA GLY A 57 25.31 0.36 -1.54
C GLY A 57 24.58 1.69 -1.66
N ILE A 58 23.93 2.15 -0.61
CA ILE A 58 23.28 3.47 -0.60
C ILE A 58 24.37 4.51 -0.34
N LYS A 59 24.70 5.30 -1.35
CA LYS A 59 25.77 6.30 -1.27
C LYS A 59 25.31 7.62 -0.68
N ASP A 60 24.12 8.06 -1.02
CA ASP A 60 23.52 9.30 -0.52
C ASP A 60 22.38 8.97 0.43
N LEU A 61 22.63 9.11 1.73
CA LEU A 61 21.66 8.79 2.77
C LEU A 61 20.53 9.81 2.89
N ASP A 62 20.70 11.00 2.32
CA ASP A 62 19.72 12.08 2.38
C ASP A 62 18.91 12.20 1.08
N ARG A 63 19.09 11.28 0.16
CA ARG A 63 18.43 11.30 -1.13
C ARG A 63 16.92 11.21 -0.97
N LYS A 64 16.20 12.04 -1.73
CA LYS A 64 14.76 11.92 -1.91
C LYS A 64 14.47 10.97 -3.06
N TYR A 65 13.57 10.05 -2.82
CA TYR A 65 13.12 9.10 -3.83
C TYR A 65 11.78 9.54 -4.38
N SER A 66 11.64 9.50 -5.70
CA SER A 66 10.36 9.78 -6.38
C SER A 66 9.44 8.56 -6.30
N THR A 67 8.18 8.78 -6.65
CA THR A 67 7.20 7.69 -6.77
C THR A 67 7.70 6.57 -7.68
N GLU A 68 8.26 6.93 -8.83
CA GLU A 68 8.77 5.95 -9.80
C GLU A 68 10.01 5.23 -9.30
N GLU A 69 10.86 5.89 -8.56
CA GLU A 69 12.04 5.26 -7.98
C GLU A 69 11.68 4.26 -6.88
N MET A 70 10.65 4.55 -6.10
CA MET A 70 10.18 3.66 -5.04
C MET A 70 9.36 2.48 -5.58
N ALA A 71 8.65 2.68 -6.68
CA ALA A 71 7.81 1.65 -7.31
C ALA A 71 7.98 1.74 -8.83
N SER A 72 9.10 1.23 -9.32
CA SER A 72 9.46 1.29 -10.75
C SER A 72 8.81 0.18 -11.56
N GLY A 73 8.75 0.39 -12.88
CA GLY A 73 8.24 -0.59 -13.83
C GLY A 73 6.72 -0.67 -13.85
N ASP A 74 6.22 -1.80 -14.35
CA ASP A 74 4.79 -2.10 -14.31
C ASP A 74 4.44 -2.63 -12.92
N VAL A 75 3.53 -1.94 -12.25
CA VAL A 75 3.20 -2.18 -10.86
C VAL A 75 1.78 -2.73 -10.75
N ILE A 76 1.64 -3.76 -9.95
CA ILE A 76 0.34 -4.26 -9.49
C ILE A 76 0.29 -4.09 -7.99
N PHE A 77 -0.74 -3.40 -7.52
CA PHE A 77 -1.02 -3.23 -6.09
C PHE A 77 -2.30 -3.97 -5.76
N ALA A 78 -2.25 -4.79 -4.72
CA ALA A 78 -3.43 -5.51 -4.24
C ALA A 78 -3.52 -5.41 -2.72
N ALA A 79 -4.73 -5.19 -2.23
CA ALA A 79 -4.98 -5.11 -0.80
C ALA A 79 -6.35 -5.66 -0.47
N THR A 80 -6.44 -6.40 0.62
CA THR A 80 -7.70 -6.93 1.15
C THR A 80 -7.93 -6.34 2.54
N GLY A 81 -9.14 -5.87 2.80
CA GLY A 81 -9.51 -5.32 4.09
C GLY A 81 -9.67 -6.42 5.14
N VAL A 82 -9.11 -6.21 6.32
CA VAL A 82 -9.25 -7.12 7.46
C VAL A 82 -10.28 -6.54 8.43
N THR A 83 -10.12 -5.28 8.77
CA THR A 83 -11.05 -4.51 9.59
C THR A 83 -11.65 -3.39 8.76
N ASP A 84 -12.83 -2.91 9.14
CA ASP A 84 -13.45 -1.81 8.42
C ASP A 84 -12.60 -0.56 8.47
N GLY A 85 -12.36 0.00 7.29
CA GLY A 85 -11.66 1.25 7.12
C GLY A 85 -12.36 2.11 6.08
N THR A 86 -11.84 3.30 5.85
CA THR A 86 -12.40 4.21 4.87
C THR A 86 -12.07 3.82 3.42
N PHE A 87 -11.05 3.01 3.24
CA PHE A 87 -10.58 2.58 1.92
C PHE A 87 -11.12 1.21 1.52
N LEU A 88 -11.10 0.25 2.45
CA LEU A 88 -11.59 -1.11 2.22
C LEU A 88 -12.48 -1.53 3.38
N ARG A 89 -13.52 -2.27 3.04
CA ARG A 89 -14.35 -2.93 4.03
C ARG A 89 -13.61 -4.15 4.58
N GLY A 90 -13.76 -4.41 5.87
CA GLY A 90 -13.17 -5.57 6.52
C GLY A 90 -13.92 -6.86 6.24
N VAL A 91 -13.52 -7.89 6.94
CA VAL A 91 -14.15 -9.22 6.87
C VAL A 91 -15.47 -9.19 7.63
N HIS A 92 -16.53 -9.65 7.01
CA HIS A 92 -17.87 -9.71 7.61
C HIS A 92 -18.49 -11.09 7.44
N SER A 93 -19.19 -11.56 8.46
CA SER A 93 -19.96 -12.79 8.36
C SER A 93 -21.16 -12.58 7.43
N THR A 94 -21.53 -13.63 6.69
CA THR A 94 -22.75 -13.62 5.91
C THR A 94 -23.98 -13.72 6.80
N LEU A 95 -25.15 -13.28 6.29
CA LEU A 95 -26.40 -13.26 7.06
C LEU A 95 -26.82 -14.65 7.55
N ASP A 96 -26.52 -15.69 6.78
CA ASP A 96 -26.83 -17.08 7.16
C ASP A 96 -25.80 -17.70 8.12
N GLY A 97 -24.73 -16.99 8.41
CA GLY A 97 -23.66 -17.48 9.30
C GLY A 97 -22.77 -18.55 8.71
N LYS A 98 -22.96 -18.95 7.45
CA LYS A 98 -22.22 -20.04 6.82
C LYS A 98 -20.94 -19.61 6.14
N GLY A 99 -20.67 -18.34 6.08
CA GLY A 99 -19.50 -17.82 5.41
C GLY A 99 -19.12 -16.43 5.85
N TYR A 100 -18.26 -15.82 5.06
CA TYR A 100 -17.81 -14.46 5.29
C TYR A 100 -17.52 -13.78 3.96
N THR A 101 -17.48 -12.45 3.99
CA THR A 101 -17.17 -11.63 2.81
C THR A 101 -15.86 -10.89 3.00
N THR A 102 -15.15 -10.69 1.90
CA THR A 102 -13.95 -9.87 1.86
C THR A 102 -14.05 -8.86 0.73
N ASP A 103 -13.47 -7.68 0.94
CA ASP A 103 -13.32 -6.66 -0.09
C ASP A 103 -11.84 -6.53 -0.43
N THR A 104 -11.55 -6.58 -1.73
CA THR A 104 -10.19 -6.48 -2.25
C THR A 104 -10.15 -5.41 -3.33
N VAL A 105 -9.07 -4.65 -3.35
CA VAL A 105 -8.76 -3.75 -4.45
C VAL A 105 -7.53 -4.28 -5.18
N VAL A 106 -7.57 -4.25 -6.52
CA VAL A 106 -6.42 -4.58 -7.37
C VAL A 106 -6.22 -3.44 -8.35
N MET A 107 -5.04 -2.86 -8.35
CA MET A 107 -4.68 -1.75 -9.21
C MET A 107 -3.51 -2.16 -10.10
N ARG A 108 -3.49 -1.65 -11.32
CA ARG A 108 -2.37 -1.88 -12.24
C ARG A 108 -1.94 -0.57 -12.88
N SER A 109 -0.63 -0.29 -12.88
CA SER A 109 -0.10 0.95 -13.42
C SER A 109 -0.15 1.01 -14.95
N ALA A 110 0.15 -0.09 -15.63
CA ALA A 110 0.19 -0.13 -17.09
C ALA A 110 -1.16 0.16 -17.73
N SER A 111 -2.25 -0.36 -17.16
CA SER A 111 -3.60 -0.17 -17.67
C SER A 111 -4.35 0.97 -17.02
N LYS A 112 -3.79 1.57 -15.95
CA LYS A 112 -4.46 2.61 -15.15
C LYS A 112 -5.82 2.12 -14.63
N THR A 113 -5.90 0.87 -14.22
CA THR A 113 -7.15 0.25 -13.76
C THR A 113 -7.17 0.07 -12.27
N VAL A 114 -8.36 0.21 -11.70
CA VAL A 114 -8.65 -0.11 -10.29
C VAL A 114 -9.85 -1.06 -10.32
N ARG A 115 -9.67 -2.24 -9.74
CA ARG A 115 -10.74 -3.24 -9.63
C ARG A 115 -11.11 -3.42 -8.17
N SER A 116 -12.40 -3.38 -7.90
CA SER A 116 -12.94 -3.73 -6.59
C SER A 116 -13.57 -5.11 -6.67
N ILE A 117 -13.14 -6.00 -5.81
CA ILE A 117 -13.59 -7.39 -5.81
C ILE A 117 -14.22 -7.69 -4.48
N LYS A 118 -15.50 -8.04 -4.51
CA LYS A 118 -16.20 -8.56 -3.33
C LYS A 118 -16.27 -10.06 -3.46
N THR A 119 -15.73 -10.77 -2.48
CA THR A 119 -15.72 -12.23 -2.49
C THR A 119 -16.56 -12.74 -1.33
N VAL A 120 -17.41 -13.73 -1.64
CA VAL A 120 -18.16 -14.47 -0.62
C VAL A 120 -17.49 -15.82 -0.46
N HIS A 121 -17.03 -16.11 0.76
CA HIS A 121 -16.38 -17.36 1.10
C HIS A 121 -17.36 -18.23 1.86
N ASN A 122 -17.58 -19.43 1.37
CA ASN A 122 -18.48 -20.41 2.01
C ASN A 122 -17.65 -21.37 2.85
N ARG A 123 -17.86 -21.36 4.15
CA ARG A 123 -17.10 -22.19 5.09
C ARG A 123 -17.34 -23.69 4.88
N GLU A 124 -18.53 -24.07 4.44
CA GLU A 124 -18.85 -25.47 4.20
C GLU A 124 -18.05 -26.07 3.06
N ILE A 125 -17.71 -25.25 2.04
CA ILE A 125 -16.91 -25.69 0.90
C ILE A 125 -15.41 -25.73 1.25
N LYS A 126 -14.97 -24.93 2.22
CA LYS A 126 -13.54 -24.72 2.54
C LYS A 126 -13.07 -25.46 3.79
N THR A 127 -13.82 -26.41 4.27
CA THR A 127 -13.51 -27.09 5.55
C THR A 127 -12.60 -28.31 5.39
N ASP A 128 -11.90 -28.47 4.34
CA ASP A 128 -10.95 -29.59 4.19
C ASP A 128 -9.58 -29.30 4.70
#